data_4127eddb680409b8286aa2e70cb074ef
#
_entry.id   4127eddb680409b8286aa2e70cb074ef
#
_cell.length_a   1.000
_cell.length_b   1.000
_cell.length_c   1.000
_cell.angle_alpha   90.00
_cell.angle_beta   90.00
_cell.angle_gamma   90.00
#
_symmetry.space_group_name_H-M   'P 1'
#
loop_
_entity.id
_entity.type
_entity.pdbx_description
1 polymer ?
#
loop_
_entity_poly.entity_id
_entity_poly.type
_entity_poly.pdbx_seq_one_letter_code
_entity_poly.pdbx_strand_id
1 'polypeptide(L)'
;MPGSSILPVALHNNKLYFLFGKENSLEDSAPGFSDFGGGIEKGETPFETAVREGSEELTGFIGTPAQIKRHIKQTGGTFAFTHTNAKNSAQNYTVHIVKYPYDPILPTYYNNNHHFLWDRMNRRFLKNTKLFEKIEIEWFSEDELKARMSEYRPFYREVVDTLLQKMTQIRSFIKKSKKQTIRRPSKMRPSKMQPSKMRKNKSQKLKPIMKGG
;
A
#
# COMPACT_ATOMS: atom_id res chain seq x y z
N MET A 1 -14.23 15.46 -12.49
CA MET A 1 -14.31 15.11 -11.06
C MET A 1 -12.89 15.07 -10.51
N PRO A 2 -12.60 15.62 -9.33
CA PRO A 2 -11.28 15.50 -8.73
C PRO A 2 -10.99 14.04 -8.40
N GLY A 3 -9.71 13.66 -8.49
CA GLY A 3 -9.28 12.29 -8.21
C GLY A 3 -8.02 12.25 -7.33
N SER A 4 -7.74 11.08 -6.77
CA SER A 4 -6.54 10.87 -5.97
C SER A 4 -6.05 9.43 -6.04
N SER A 5 -4.74 9.25 -5.90
CA SER A 5 -4.08 7.97 -6.06
C SER A 5 -2.93 7.76 -5.09
N ILE A 6 -2.53 6.51 -4.93
CA ILE A 6 -1.20 6.17 -4.42
C ILE A 6 -0.31 5.73 -5.58
N LEU A 7 0.98 6.08 -5.50
CA LEU A 7 2.03 5.56 -6.34
C LEU A 7 3.14 4.98 -5.46
N PRO A 8 3.22 3.64 -5.33
CA PRO A 8 4.30 3.00 -4.59
C PRO A 8 5.65 3.22 -5.28
N VAL A 9 6.63 3.69 -4.52
CA VAL A 9 7.98 3.98 -5.03
C VAL A 9 9.03 3.35 -4.13
N ALA A 10 9.96 2.65 -4.74
CA ALA A 10 11.08 1.98 -4.09
C ALA A 10 12.42 2.58 -4.50
N LEU A 11 13.41 2.49 -3.61
CA LEU A 11 14.81 2.74 -3.93
C LEU A 11 15.56 1.40 -3.87
N HIS A 12 16.10 0.96 -5.01
CA HIS A 12 16.89 -0.25 -5.10
C HIS A 12 18.15 0.02 -5.95
N ASN A 13 19.32 -0.39 -5.46
CA ASN A 13 20.61 -0.15 -6.13
C ASN A 13 20.80 1.32 -6.57
N ASN A 14 20.42 2.26 -5.70
CA ASN A 14 20.47 3.71 -5.93
C ASN A 14 19.60 4.22 -7.10
N LYS A 15 18.70 3.40 -7.62
CA LYS A 15 17.72 3.74 -8.68
C LYS A 15 16.31 3.73 -8.11
N LEU A 16 15.47 4.66 -8.53
CA LEU A 16 14.05 4.67 -8.16
C LEU A 16 13.26 3.75 -9.09
N TYR A 17 12.30 3.04 -8.50
CA TYR A 17 11.34 2.19 -9.18
C TYR A 17 9.93 2.60 -8.77
N PHE A 18 9.04 2.68 -9.73
CA PHE A 18 7.65 3.12 -9.61
C PHE A 18 6.74 1.97 -10.00
N LEU A 19 5.79 1.61 -9.14
CA LEU A 19 4.84 0.55 -9.44
C LEU A 19 3.62 1.15 -10.14
N PHE A 20 3.37 0.71 -11.36
CA PHE A 20 2.20 1.10 -12.14
C PHE A 20 1.29 -0.10 -12.40
N GLY A 21 0.01 0.17 -12.60
CA GLY A 21 -0.98 -0.80 -13.03
C GLY A 21 -1.48 -0.48 -14.43
N LYS A 22 -1.68 -1.52 -15.23
CA LYS A 22 -2.24 -1.42 -16.58
C LYS A 22 -3.73 -1.63 -16.55
N GLU A 23 -4.46 -0.70 -17.16
CA GLU A 23 -5.91 -0.72 -17.21
C GLU A 23 -6.43 -1.94 -17.97
N ASN A 24 -7.53 -2.51 -17.49
CA ASN A 24 -8.20 -3.60 -18.16
C ASN A 24 -8.90 -3.10 -19.43
N SER A 25 -8.83 -3.86 -20.51
CA SER A 25 -9.49 -3.54 -21.78
C SER A 25 -11.03 -3.62 -21.74
N LEU A 26 -11.62 -4.17 -20.68
CA LEU A 26 -13.07 -4.18 -20.46
C LEU A 26 -13.59 -2.93 -19.75
N GLU A 27 -12.69 -2.13 -19.19
CA GLU A 27 -13.06 -0.84 -18.61
C GLU A 27 -13.36 0.17 -19.71
N ASP A 28 -14.35 1.03 -19.48
CA ASP A 28 -14.71 2.11 -20.39
C ASP A 28 -13.64 3.22 -20.46
N SER A 29 -12.58 3.06 -19.71
CA SER A 29 -11.47 4.00 -19.60
C SER A 29 -10.38 3.72 -20.66
N ALA A 30 -9.62 4.76 -21.03
CA ALA A 30 -8.54 4.61 -22.01
C ALA A 30 -7.45 3.64 -21.49
N PRO A 31 -6.94 2.72 -22.35
CA PRO A 31 -5.94 1.74 -21.96
C PRO A 31 -4.59 2.39 -21.60
N GLY A 32 -3.75 1.64 -20.92
CA GLY A 32 -2.37 2.02 -20.59
C GLY A 32 -2.08 1.96 -19.08
N PHE A 33 -0.84 2.26 -18.73
CA PHE A 33 -0.39 2.28 -17.35
C PHE A 33 -0.77 3.59 -16.64
N SER A 34 -1.11 3.48 -15.36
CA SER A 34 -1.28 4.59 -14.43
C SER A 34 -0.92 4.14 -13.01
N ASP A 35 -0.93 5.06 -12.06
CA ASP A 35 -0.93 4.73 -10.63
C ASP A 35 -2.28 4.12 -10.20
N PHE A 36 -2.44 3.92 -8.89
CA PHE A 36 -3.63 3.28 -8.31
C PHE A 36 -4.53 4.33 -7.68
N GLY A 37 -5.61 4.68 -8.38
CA GLY A 37 -6.45 5.79 -7.95
C GLY A 37 -7.72 6.01 -8.77
N GLY A 38 -8.63 6.75 -8.17
CA GLY A 38 -9.95 7.04 -8.74
C GLY A 38 -10.56 8.35 -8.25
N GLY A 39 -11.86 8.49 -8.46
CA GLY A 39 -12.63 9.66 -8.08
C GLY A 39 -12.81 9.80 -6.57
N ILE A 40 -12.77 11.03 -6.07
CA ILE A 40 -13.02 11.32 -4.66
C ILE A 40 -14.52 11.14 -4.39
N GLU A 41 -14.87 10.24 -3.46
CA GLU A 41 -16.22 10.00 -3.02
C GLU A 41 -16.68 11.05 -1.99
N LYS A 42 -18.01 11.16 -1.82
CA LYS A 42 -18.60 12.12 -0.88
C LYS A 42 -18.13 11.86 0.56
N GLY A 43 -17.44 12.84 1.12
CA GLY A 43 -16.94 12.81 2.50
C GLY A 43 -15.51 12.27 2.62
N GLU A 44 -14.88 11.84 1.54
CA GLU A 44 -13.48 11.45 1.54
C GLU A 44 -12.55 12.64 1.37
N THR A 45 -11.41 12.57 2.02
CA THR A 45 -10.26 13.41 1.69
C THR A 45 -9.47 12.77 0.53
N PRO A 46 -8.66 13.55 -0.23
CA PRO A 46 -7.81 12.98 -1.28
C PRO A 46 -6.94 11.81 -0.79
N PHE A 47 -6.44 11.89 0.46
CA PHE A 47 -5.63 10.81 1.03
C PHE A 47 -6.45 9.54 1.32
N GLU A 48 -7.68 9.67 1.77
CA GLU A 48 -8.56 8.51 2.03
C GLU A 48 -8.95 7.82 0.74
N THR A 49 -9.33 8.58 -0.30
CA THR A 49 -9.54 8.06 -1.64
C THR A 49 -8.32 7.30 -2.16
N ALA A 50 -7.14 7.92 -2.11
CA ALA A 50 -5.91 7.30 -2.58
C ALA A 50 -5.62 5.95 -1.89
N VAL A 51 -5.89 5.86 -0.59
CA VAL A 51 -5.67 4.62 0.18
C VAL A 51 -6.72 3.56 -0.14
N ARG A 52 -8.00 3.96 -0.32
CA ARG A 52 -9.08 3.04 -0.71
C ARG A 52 -8.81 2.46 -2.09
N GLU A 53 -8.62 3.32 -3.08
CA GLU A 53 -8.37 2.94 -4.47
C GLU A 53 -7.11 2.06 -4.60
N GLY A 54 -6.01 2.44 -3.93
CA GLY A 54 -4.80 1.64 -3.94
C GLY A 54 -4.96 0.24 -3.32
N SER A 55 -5.87 0.08 -2.35
CA SER A 55 -6.21 -1.24 -1.82
C SER A 55 -7.10 -2.03 -2.78
N GLU A 56 -8.08 -1.39 -3.41
CA GLU A 56 -9.03 -2.01 -4.34
C GLU A 56 -8.33 -2.45 -5.63
N GLU A 57 -7.66 -1.53 -6.32
CA GLU A 57 -7.01 -1.81 -7.60
C GLU A 57 -5.82 -2.78 -7.49
N LEU A 58 -5.12 -2.79 -6.35
CA LEU A 58 -4.10 -3.79 -6.05
C LEU A 58 -4.68 -5.05 -5.39
N THR A 59 -6.01 -5.17 -5.29
CA THR A 59 -6.72 -6.34 -4.76
C THR A 59 -6.16 -6.83 -3.42
N GLY A 60 -5.72 -5.89 -2.58
CA GLY A 60 -5.14 -6.16 -1.26
C GLY A 60 -3.69 -6.65 -1.27
N PHE A 61 -3.01 -6.78 -2.41
CA PHE A 61 -1.61 -7.24 -2.47
C PHE A 61 -0.64 -6.37 -1.67
N ILE A 62 -0.92 -5.06 -1.54
CA ILE A 62 -0.15 -4.16 -0.68
C ILE A 62 -0.81 -3.92 0.69
N GLY A 63 -1.91 -4.60 0.96
CA GLY A 63 -2.66 -4.57 2.22
C GLY A 63 -4.02 -3.88 2.12
N THR A 64 -4.79 -4.04 3.19
CA THR A 64 -6.07 -3.33 3.39
C THR A 64 -5.84 -1.83 3.60
N PRO A 65 -6.86 -0.96 3.47
CA PRO A 65 -6.72 0.48 3.73
C PRO A 65 -6.09 0.80 5.09
N ALA A 66 -6.44 0.05 6.13
CA ALA A 66 -5.86 0.22 7.47
C ALA A 66 -4.37 -0.16 7.52
N GLN A 67 -3.98 -1.21 6.81
CA GLN A 67 -2.58 -1.65 6.72
C GLN A 67 -1.75 -0.64 5.91
N ILE A 68 -2.26 -0.15 4.79
CA ILE A 68 -1.63 0.89 3.97
C ILE A 68 -1.43 2.17 4.79
N LYS A 69 -2.47 2.66 5.48
CA LYS A 69 -2.36 3.84 6.38
C LYS A 69 -1.29 3.64 7.45
N ARG A 70 -1.23 2.44 8.05
CA ARG A 70 -0.21 2.09 9.05
C ARG A 70 1.20 2.10 8.45
N HIS A 71 1.38 1.47 7.29
CA HIS A 71 2.65 1.44 6.57
C HIS A 71 3.14 2.86 6.24
N ILE A 72 2.28 3.69 5.67
CA ILE A 72 2.57 5.09 5.36
C ILE A 72 3.02 5.85 6.62
N LYS A 73 2.31 5.69 7.74
CA LYS A 73 2.69 6.29 9.02
C LYS A 73 4.07 5.81 9.51
N GLN A 74 4.37 4.53 9.35
CA GLN A 74 5.64 3.93 9.75
C GLN A 74 6.81 4.38 8.89
N THR A 75 6.59 4.63 7.59
CA THR A 75 7.62 5.02 6.63
C THR A 75 7.82 6.54 6.51
N GLY A 76 7.08 7.33 7.29
CA GLY A 76 7.28 8.79 7.38
C GLY A 76 6.34 9.64 6.55
N GLY A 77 5.15 9.10 6.22
CA GLY A 77 4.11 9.81 5.47
C GLY A 77 4.21 9.62 3.96
N THR A 78 3.60 10.51 3.21
CA THR A 78 3.64 10.56 1.75
C THR A 78 4.32 11.84 1.27
N PHE A 79 4.85 11.83 0.05
CA PHE A 79 5.12 13.04 -0.71
C PHE A 79 3.96 13.19 -1.72
N ALA A 80 3.15 14.23 -1.56
CA ALA A 80 2.00 14.45 -2.42
C ALA A 80 2.24 15.65 -3.37
N PHE A 81 1.70 15.53 -4.58
CA PHE A 81 1.59 16.63 -5.52
C PHE A 81 0.26 16.54 -6.27
N THR A 82 -0.25 17.70 -6.70
CA THR A 82 -1.47 17.78 -7.48
C THR A 82 -1.12 18.16 -8.91
N HIS A 83 -1.63 17.38 -9.85
CA HIS A 83 -1.67 17.74 -11.26
C HIS A 83 -3.02 18.40 -11.57
N THR A 84 -2.96 19.57 -12.16
CA THR A 84 -4.16 20.32 -12.58
C THR A 84 -4.29 20.20 -14.09
N ASN A 85 -5.41 19.66 -14.55
CA ASN A 85 -5.67 19.59 -15.98
C ASN A 85 -5.79 21.01 -16.57
N ALA A 86 -4.94 21.35 -17.52
CA ALA A 86 -4.91 22.68 -18.15
C ALA A 86 -6.24 23.06 -18.84
N LYS A 87 -7.01 22.06 -19.31
CA LYS A 87 -8.30 22.25 -19.99
C LYS A 87 -9.49 22.32 -19.04
N ASN A 88 -9.34 21.80 -17.81
CA ASN A 88 -10.40 21.79 -16.81
C ASN A 88 -9.81 21.82 -15.39
N SER A 89 -9.66 23.02 -14.85
CA SER A 89 -9.10 23.24 -13.50
C SER A 89 -9.92 22.61 -12.36
N ALA A 90 -11.15 22.20 -12.61
CA ALA A 90 -11.95 21.43 -11.65
C ALA A 90 -11.57 19.95 -11.59
N GLN A 91 -10.73 19.47 -12.50
CA GLN A 91 -10.22 18.10 -12.54
C GLN A 91 -8.79 18.03 -11.99
N ASN A 92 -8.67 18.29 -10.69
CA ASN A 92 -7.39 18.11 -10.00
C ASN A 92 -7.17 16.63 -9.69
N TYR A 93 -5.95 16.15 -9.94
CA TYR A 93 -5.54 14.78 -9.62
C TYR A 93 -4.36 14.82 -8.64
N THR A 94 -4.56 14.26 -7.44
CA THR A 94 -3.54 14.28 -6.39
C THR A 94 -2.86 12.91 -6.28
N VAL A 95 -1.56 12.88 -6.56
CA VAL A 95 -0.74 11.67 -6.44
C VAL A 95 -0.01 11.67 -5.11
N HIS A 96 -0.19 10.61 -4.33
CA HIS A 96 0.52 10.33 -3.10
C HIS A 96 1.63 9.32 -3.34
N ILE A 97 2.88 9.78 -3.41
CA ILE A 97 4.07 8.92 -3.44
C ILE A 97 4.20 8.23 -2.08
N VAL A 98 4.22 6.90 -2.10
CA VAL A 98 4.33 6.05 -0.92
C VAL A 98 5.63 5.26 -0.99
N LYS A 99 6.43 5.28 0.09
CA LYS A 99 7.61 4.41 0.18
C LYS A 99 7.19 2.96 0.27
N TYR A 100 7.70 2.15 -0.64
CA TYR A 100 7.43 0.71 -0.64
C TYR A 100 8.73 -0.06 -0.87
N PRO A 101 8.92 -1.25 -0.28
CA PRO A 101 10.10 -2.06 -0.55
C PRO A 101 10.08 -2.53 -2.01
N TYR A 102 11.25 -2.51 -2.66
CA TYR A 102 11.37 -3.10 -3.99
C TYR A 102 11.26 -4.63 -3.89
N ASP A 103 10.22 -5.16 -4.51
CA ASP A 103 10.02 -6.60 -4.65
C ASP A 103 9.84 -6.93 -6.14
N PRO A 104 10.86 -7.48 -6.79
CA PRO A 104 10.79 -7.81 -8.23
C PRO A 104 9.82 -8.94 -8.52
N ILE A 105 9.40 -9.70 -7.51
CA ILE A 105 8.50 -10.86 -7.67
C ILE A 105 7.03 -10.43 -7.50
N LEU A 106 6.78 -9.31 -6.85
CA LEU A 106 5.41 -8.80 -6.62
C LEU A 106 4.57 -8.73 -7.91
N PRO A 107 5.07 -8.18 -9.04
CA PRO A 107 4.32 -8.20 -10.30
C PRO A 107 4.00 -9.61 -10.78
N THR A 108 4.93 -10.54 -10.64
CA THR A 108 4.71 -11.94 -11.05
C THR A 108 3.56 -12.58 -10.28
N TYR A 109 3.49 -12.39 -8.96
CA TYR A 109 2.41 -12.91 -8.13
C TYR A 109 1.06 -12.28 -8.48
N TYR A 110 1.03 -10.96 -8.60
CA TYR A 110 -0.19 -10.24 -8.96
C TYR A 110 -0.71 -10.68 -10.33
N ASN A 111 0.13 -10.61 -11.35
CA ASN A 111 -0.24 -10.89 -12.74
C ASN A 111 -0.68 -12.35 -12.91
N ASN A 112 0.05 -13.32 -12.33
CA ASN A 112 -0.33 -14.73 -12.38
C ASN A 112 -1.66 -15.01 -11.68
N ASN A 113 -1.90 -14.40 -10.52
CA ASN A 113 -3.18 -14.52 -9.82
C ASN A 113 -4.34 -13.97 -10.66
N HIS A 114 -4.15 -12.81 -11.28
CA HIS A 114 -5.17 -12.18 -12.13
C HIS A 114 -5.46 -12.99 -13.38
N HIS A 115 -4.44 -13.47 -14.09
CA HIS A 115 -4.61 -14.33 -15.26
C HIS A 115 -5.31 -15.65 -14.89
N PHE A 116 -4.90 -16.27 -13.77
CA PHE A 116 -5.52 -17.52 -13.29
C PHE A 116 -7.02 -17.34 -13.00
N LEU A 117 -7.41 -16.27 -12.33
CA LEU A 117 -8.80 -15.98 -12.01
C LEU A 117 -9.59 -15.59 -13.27
N TRP A 118 -9.02 -14.75 -14.11
CA TRP A 118 -9.61 -14.28 -15.37
C TRP A 118 -10.03 -15.45 -16.27
N ASP A 119 -9.16 -16.43 -16.44
CA ASP A 119 -9.41 -17.60 -17.29
C ASP A 119 -10.52 -18.52 -16.76
N ARG A 120 -10.86 -18.41 -15.48
CA ARG A 120 -11.83 -19.27 -14.80
C ARG A 120 -13.14 -18.59 -14.43
N MET A 121 -13.16 -17.29 -14.39
CA MET A 121 -14.37 -16.53 -14.05
C MET A 121 -15.28 -16.36 -15.27
N ASN A 122 -16.60 -16.42 -15.00
CA ASN A 122 -17.58 -16.13 -16.04
C ASN A 122 -17.45 -14.67 -16.49
N ARG A 123 -17.37 -14.43 -17.79
CA ARG A 123 -17.20 -13.07 -18.39
C ARG A 123 -18.27 -12.08 -17.95
N ARG A 124 -19.48 -12.52 -17.58
CA ARG A 124 -20.51 -11.63 -17.04
C ARG A 124 -20.13 -11.05 -15.69
N PHE A 125 -19.42 -11.81 -14.86
CA PHE A 125 -18.91 -11.31 -13.58
C PHE A 125 -17.69 -10.40 -13.77
N LEU A 126 -16.83 -10.68 -14.74
CA LEU A 126 -15.64 -9.86 -15.02
C LEU A 126 -15.98 -8.39 -15.32
N LYS A 127 -17.10 -8.15 -16.04
CA LYS A 127 -17.56 -6.79 -16.36
C LYS A 127 -18.16 -6.01 -15.16
N ASN A 128 -18.61 -6.75 -14.14
CA ASN A 128 -19.35 -6.15 -13.01
C ASN A 128 -18.54 -6.17 -11.70
N THR A 129 -17.32 -6.68 -11.74
CA THR A 129 -16.44 -6.72 -10.57
C THR A 129 -15.30 -5.74 -10.72
N LYS A 130 -15.03 -4.98 -9.67
CA LYS A 130 -13.85 -4.10 -9.60
C LYS A 130 -12.53 -4.86 -9.38
N LEU A 131 -12.58 -6.20 -9.27
CA LEU A 131 -11.42 -7.04 -8.99
C LEU A 131 -10.33 -6.95 -10.07
N PHE A 132 -10.70 -6.58 -11.29
CA PHE A 132 -9.80 -6.56 -12.45
C PHE A 132 -9.67 -5.19 -13.10
N GLU A 133 -9.84 -4.11 -12.37
CA GLU A 133 -9.62 -2.76 -12.91
C GLU A 133 -8.18 -2.63 -13.45
N LYS A 134 -7.20 -3.23 -12.76
CA LYS A 134 -5.84 -3.40 -13.29
C LYS A 134 -5.58 -4.87 -13.65
N ILE A 135 -5.29 -5.11 -14.92
CA ILE A 135 -4.99 -6.47 -15.44
C ILE A 135 -3.55 -6.90 -15.15
N GLU A 136 -2.65 -5.95 -14.99
CA GLU A 136 -1.22 -6.15 -14.88
C GLU A 136 -0.61 -5.06 -14.00
N ILE A 137 0.42 -5.39 -13.23
CA ILE A 137 1.27 -4.40 -12.56
C ILE A 137 2.73 -4.61 -12.95
N GLU A 138 3.51 -3.53 -12.96
CA GLU A 138 4.92 -3.57 -13.33
C GLU A 138 5.72 -2.47 -12.62
N TRP A 139 6.98 -2.79 -12.26
CA TRP A 139 7.94 -1.80 -11.78
C TRP A 139 8.63 -1.12 -12.95
N PHE A 140 8.44 0.19 -13.11
CA PHE A 140 9.21 1.01 -14.04
C PHE A 140 10.35 1.68 -13.30
N SER A 141 11.56 1.56 -13.80
CA SER A 141 12.70 2.33 -13.31
C SER A 141 12.55 3.81 -13.71
N GLU A 142 13.23 4.69 -13.01
CA GLU A 142 13.22 6.13 -13.33
C GLU A 142 13.65 6.44 -14.77
N ASP A 143 14.51 5.62 -15.36
CA ASP A 143 14.96 5.80 -16.76
C ASP A 143 13.85 5.42 -17.76
N GLU A 144 12.97 4.47 -17.39
CA GLU A 144 11.88 4.00 -18.23
C GLU A 144 10.69 4.96 -18.23
N LEU A 145 10.52 5.83 -17.24
CA LEU A 145 9.37 6.72 -17.15
C LEU A 145 9.16 7.54 -18.43
N LYS A 146 10.23 8.13 -18.95
CA LYS A 146 10.16 8.93 -20.20
C LYS A 146 10.21 8.04 -21.44
N ALA A 147 11.00 6.97 -21.40
CA ALA A 147 11.19 6.08 -22.54
C ALA A 147 9.89 5.35 -22.93
N ARG A 148 9.05 5.04 -21.93
CA ARG A 148 7.79 4.30 -22.10
C ARG A 148 6.55 5.22 -22.08
N MET A 149 6.70 6.51 -22.42
CA MET A 149 5.63 7.51 -22.37
C MET A 149 4.37 7.10 -23.16
N SER A 150 4.52 6.40 -24.27
CA SER A 150 3.39 5.92 -25.09
C SER A 150 2.54 4.84 -24.42
N GLU A 151 3.09 4.12 -23.43
CA GLU A 151 2.40 3.04 -22.72
C GLU A 151 1.48 3.53 -21.60
N TYR A 152 1.62 4.79 -21.19
CA TYR A 152 0.71 5.37 -20.20
C TYR A 152 -0.63 5.77 -20.80
N ARG A 153 -1.67 5.75 -19.99
CA ARG A 153 -2.98 6.31 -20.32
C ARG A 153 -2.84 7.77 -20.79
N PRO A 154 -3.58 8.22 -21.79
CA PRO A 154 -3.39 9.55 -22.37
C PRO A 154 -3.34 10.69 -21.35
N PHE A 155 -4.27 10.72 -20.38
CA PHE A 155 -4.29 11.77 -19.34
C PHE A 155 -3.12 11.64 -18.37
N TYR A 156 -2.64 10.41 -18.14
CA TYR A 156 -1.61 10.14 -17.16
C TYR A 156 -0.21 10.55 -17.63
N ARG A 157 -0.02 10.74 -18.93
CA ARG A 157 1.24 11.25 -19.51
C ARG A 157 1.62 12.61 -18.94
N GLU A 158 0.63 13.50 -18.76
CA GLU A 158 0.84 14.82 -18.12
C GLU A 158 1.21 14.69 -16.62
N VAL A 159 0.66 13.68 -15.95
CA VAL A 159 1.04 13.34 -14.57
C VAL A 159 2.49 12.85 -14.52
N VAL A 160 2.91 12.00 -15.47
CA VAL A 160 4.31 11.52 -15.58
C VAL A 160 5.27 12.69 -15.85
N ASP A 161 4.91 13.65 -16.70
CA ASP A 161 5.72 14.85 -16.91
C ASP A 161 5.91 15.66 -15.60
N THR A 162 4.82 15.79 -14.83
CA THR A 162 4.87 16.44 -13.51
C THR A 162 5.75 15.64 -12.54
N LEU A 163 5.68 14.32 -12.57
CA LEU A 163 6.49 13.41 -11.76
C LEU A 163 7.99 13.57 -12.09
N LEU A 164 8.34 13.63 -13.38
CA LEU A 164 9.71 13.86 -13.85
C LEU A 164 10.29 15.18 -13.35
N GLN A 165 9.49 16.26 -13.36
CA GLN A 165 9.90 17.57 -12.81
C GLN A 165 10.16 17.52 -11.31
N LYS A 166 9.50 16.61 -10.58
CA LYS A 166 9.61 16.47 -9.11
C LYS A 166 10.61 15.38 -8.68
N MET A 167 11.34 14.76 -9.60
CA MET A 167 12.20 13.61 -9.34
C MET A 167 13.19 13.83 -8.20
N THR A 168 13.83 15.00 -8.13
CA THR A 168 14.78 15.35 -7.05
C THR A 168 14.10 15.36 -5.67
N GLN A 169 12.88 15.89 -5.60
CA GLN A 169 12.10 15.94 -4.36
C GLN A 169 11.64 14.57 -3.93
N ILE A 170 11.18 13.75 -4.90
CA ILE A 170 10.78 12.35 -4.67
C ILE A 170 11.97 11.55 -4.15
N ARG A 171 13.13 11.64 -4.81
CA ARG A 171 14.35 10.97 -4.38
C ARG A 171 14.75 11.37 -2.96
N SER A 172 14.69 12.67 -2.64
CA SER A 172 14.96 13.18 -1.29
C SER A 172 13.97 12.60 -0.26
N PHE A 173 12.69 12.54 -0.60
CA PHE A 173 11.66 11.94 0.26
C PHE A 173 11.93 10.45 0.50
N ILE A 174 12.19 9.68 -0.57
CA ILE A 174 12.43 8.23 -0.46
C ILE A 174 13.68 7.93 0.37
N LYS A 175 14.78 8.70 0.19
CA LYS A 175 16.03 8.53 0.96
C LYS A 175 15.90 8.92 2.45
N LYS A 176 14.96 9.78 2.83
CA LYS A 176 14.75 10.13 4.24
C LYS A 176 14.28 8.92 5.03
N SER A 177 15.15 8.32 5.81
CA SER A 177 14.75 7.35 6.82
C SER A 177 14.09 8.07 7.99
N LYS A 178 13.05 7.47 8.59
CA LYS A 178 12.56 7.93 9.88
C LYS A 178 13.69 7.74 10.88
N LYS A 179 14.23 8.80 11.49
CA LYS A 179 15.11 8.66 12.65
C LYS A 179 14.32 7.85 13.68
N GLN A 180 14.68 6.59 13.88
CA GLN A 180 14.16 5.81 14.99
C GLN A 180 14.63 6.54 16.24
N THR A 181 13.70 7.19 16.92
CA THR A 181 13.92 7.62 18.29
C THR A 181 14.00 6.32 19.09
N ILE A 182 15.23 5.80 19.25
CA ILE A 182 15.50 4.70 20.16
C ILE A 182 15.13 5.25 21.54
N ARG A 183 13.90 4.98 21.98
CA ARG A 183 13.54 5.10 23.40
C ARG A 183 14.45 4.10 24.10
N ARG A 184 15.53 4.58 24.72
CA ARG A 184 16.29 3.77 25.67
C ARG A 184 15.29 3.19 26.64
N PRO A 185 15.26 1.87 26.85
CA PRO A 185 14.40 1.30 27.87
C PRO A 185 14.76 2.00 29.19
N SER A 186 13.77 2.61 29.83
CA SER A 186 13.94 3.18 31.16
C SER A 186 14.53 2.07 32.05
N LYS A 187 15.67 2.36 32.67
CA LYS A 187 16.29 1.43 33.63
C LYS A 187 15.20 1.00 34.61
N MET A 188 14.76 -0.24 34.51
CA MET A 188 13.92 -0.86 35.54
C MET A 188 14.69 -0.75 36.87
N ARG A 189 14.16 0.03 37.78
CA ARG A 189 14.62 -0.02 39.19
C ARG A 189 14.38 -1.45 39.66
N PRO A 190 15.36 -2.11 40.29
CA PRO A 190 15.12 -3.43 40.86
C PRO A 190 14.07 -3.26 42.00
N SER A 191 12.95 -3.94 41.87
CA SER A 191 11.94 -4.02 42.90
C SER A 191 12.57 -4.79 44.09
N LYS A 192 12.62 -4.16 45.26
CA LYS A 192 13.02 -4.83 46.49
C LYS A 192 12.03 -5.97 46.75
N MET A 193 12.48 -7.21 46.55
CA MET A 193 11.76 -8.41 46.99
C MET A 193 11.59 -8.36 48.51
N GLN A 194 10.35 -8.25 48.98
CA GLN A 194 10.04 -8.57 50.39
C GLN A 194 9.96 -10.09 50.55
N PRO A 195 10.56 -10.67 51.59
CA PRO A 195 10.49 -12.12 51.82
C PRO A 195 9.06 -12.53 52.19
N SER A 196 8.48 -13.42 51.42
CA SER A 196 7.17 -14.00 51.65
C SER A 196 7.23 -14.94 52.86
N LYS A 197 6.37 -14.67 53.90
CA LYS A 197 6.20 -15.53 55.05
C LYS A 197 5.63 -16.88 54.61
N MET A 198 6.41 -17.96 54.85
CA MET A 198 6.02 -19.36 54.66
C MET A 198 4.81 -19.67 55.58
N ARG A 199 3.65 -19.90 55.02
CA ARG A 199 2.51 -20.52 55.71
C ARG A 199 2.71 -22.03 55.77
N LYS A 200 2.86 -22.59 56.96
CA LYS A 200 2.87 -24.04 57.24
C LYS A 200 1.45 -24.60 56.96
N ASN A 201 1.31 -25.41 55.94
CA ASN A 201 0.10 -26.19 55.71
C ASN A 201 0.09 -27.40 56.62
N LYS A 202 -0.97 -27.50 57.45
CA LYS A 202 -1.28 -28.70 58.25
C LYS A 202 -1.77 -29.80 57.31
N SER A 203 -1.13 -30.99 57.45
CA SER A 203 -1.53 -32.21 56.80
C SER A 203 -2.93 -32.66 57.23
N GLN A 204 -3.85 -32.78 56.28
CA GLN A 204 -5.12 -33.50 56.49
C GLN A 204 -4.93 -34.98 56.14
N LYS A 205 -5.24 -35.84 57.14
CA LYS A 205 -5.27 -37.29 57.06
C LYS A 205 -6.41 -37.77 56.12
N LEU A 206 -6.08 -38.53 55.10
CA LEU A 206 -7.01 -39.25 54.25
C LEU A 206 -7.62 -40.41 55.07
N LYS A 207 -8.97 -40.53 55.07
CA LYS A 207 -9.71 -41.69 55.54
C LYS A 207 -9.85 -42.72 54.37
N PRO A 208 -9.81 -44.01 54.66
CA PRO A 208 -9.92 -45.05 53.62
C PRO A 208 -11.37 -45.23 53.18
N ILE A 209 -11.55 -45.43 51.87
CA ILE A 209 -12.83 -45.77 51.22
C ILE A 209 -13.01 -47.28 51.35
N MET A 210 -14.09 -47.72 52.05
CA MET A 210 -14.55 -49.09 52.04
C MET A 210 -15.15 -49.49 50.70
N LYS A 211 -14.78 -50.64 50.19
CA LYS A 211 -15.47 -51.38 49.14
C LYS A 211 -16.73 -52.03 49.72
N GLY A 212 -17.82 -51.90 49.01
CA GLY A 212 -19.06 -52.62 49.24
C GLY A 212 -19.76 -52.91 47.93
N GLY A 213 -19.97 -54.17 47.73
CA GLY A 213 -21.03 -54.91 47.16
C GLY A 213 -21.51 -54.67 45.70
#